data_ef01206a3eb61000458040f147b9102b
#
_entry.id   ef01206a3eb61000458040f147b9102b
#
_cell.length_a   1.000
_cell.length_b   1.000
_cell.length_c   1.000
_cell.angle_alpha   90.00
_cell.angle_beta   90.00
_cell.angle_gamma   90.00
#
_symmetry.space_group_name_H-M   'P 1'
#
loop_
_entity.id
_entity.type
_entity.pdbx_description
1 polymer ?
#
loop_
_entity_poly.entity_id
_entity_poly.type
_entity_poly.pdbx_seq_one_letter_code
_entity_poly.pdbx_strand_id
1 'polypeptide(L)'
;MSDKTLEAKLTTMESEIKTLKKQIQTLEDIDAIKRLQCAYGYYLEHWMGDEIIDCFSKSPEVSGTFVEGTYKGPEGIRKYFGRMKEVPPEFLHMVMQVSPVITVAEDGKTAYGRWYGYGSIFSRATVPLDPTMMAVIYEMDYIKEDGVWKILKLRLLMHYAYPARTPQPPPEGKEAPRPTMKLNPDEWAEYDTQYPSGYIYPFHFKHPVTGKPSTETKRNATLKLKPNPFKSWG
;
A
#
# COMPACT_ATOMS: atom_id res chain seq x y z
N MET A 1 -13.29 56.20 -8.03
CA MET A 1 -12.50 55.23 -8.77
C MET A 1 -13.15 55.10 -10.13
N SER A 2 -12.42 55.24 -11.22
CA SER A 2 -13.05 55.14 -12.56
C SER A 2 -13.45 53.69 -12.83
N ASP A 3 -14.55 53.45 -13.60
CA ASP A 3 -15.03 52.10 -13.97
C ASP A 3 -13.93 51.24 -14.57
N LYS A 4 -13.04 51.84 -15.39
CA LYS A 4 -11.86 51.18 -15.97
C LYS A 4 -10.90 50.60 -14.90
N THR A 5 -10.77 51.29 -13.76
CA THR A 5 -9.90 50.82 -12.69
C THR A 5 -10.53 49.62 -11.93
N LEU A 6 -11.84 49.60 -11.84
CA LEU A 6 -12.59 48.50 -11.26
C LEU A 6 -12.54 47.24 -12.13
N GLU A 7 -12.78 47.41 -13.44
CA GLU A 7 -12.70 46.32 -14.44
C GLU A 7 -11.30 45.69 -14.47
N ALA A 8 -10.24 46.49 -14.44
CA ALA A 8 -8.87 45.98 -14.42
C ALA A 8 -8.60 45.16 -13.13
N LYS A 9 -9.11 45.61 -11.98
CA LYS A 9 -9.00 44.83 -10.72
C LYS A 9 -9.77 43.53 -10.79
N LEU A 10 -10.99 43.54 -11.31
CA LEU A 10 -11.79 42.30 -11.49
C LEU A 10 -11.07 41.30 -12.38
N THR A 11 -10.55 41.71 -13.51
CA THR A 11 -9.77 40.84 -14.44
C THR A 11 -8.55 40.23 -13.74
N THR A 12 -7.82 41.03 -12.94
CA THR A 12 -6.68 40.54 -12.18
C THR A 12 -7.11 39.50 -11.13
N MET A 13 -8.17 39.79 -10.37
CA MET A 13 -8.69 38.85 -9.37
C MET A 13 -9.20 37.55 -10.00
N GLU A 14 -9.88 37.62 -11.13
CA GLU A 14 -10.31 36.42 -11.86
C GLU A 14 -9.14 35.53 -12.30
N SER A 15 -8.07 36.17 -12.80
CA SER A 15 -6.84 35.47 -13.16
C SER A 15 -6.15 34.80 -11.97
N GLU A 16 -6.06 35.52 -10.84
CA GLU A 16 -5.52 34.99 -9.59
C GLU A 16 -6.36 33.80 -9.07
N ILE A 17 -7.68 33.94 -9.03
CA ILE A 17 -8.59 32.86 -8.64
C ILE A 17 -8.43 31.63 -9.53
N LYS A 18 -8.28 31.82 -10.83
CA LYS A 18 -8.05 30.71 -11.79
C LYS A 18 -6.72 29.99 -11.48
N THR A 19 -5.67 30.77 -11.20
CA THR A 19 -4.36 30.23 -10.83
C THR A 19 -4.40 29.46 -9.53
N LEU A 20 -5.05 30.01 -8.49
CA LEU A 20 -5.20 29.36 -7.20
C LEU A 20 -6.01 28.07 -7.30
N LYS A 21 -7.11 28.07 -8.06
CA LYS A 21 -7.89 26.85 -8.32
C LYS A 21 -7.05 25.75 -8.96
N LYS A 22 -6.19 26.10 -9.94
CA LYS A 22 -5.29 25.13 -10.58
C LYS A 22 -4.26 24.58 -9.59
N GLN A 23 -3.70 25.43 -8.72
CA GLN A 23 -2.75 25.00 -7.70
C GLN A 23 -3.40 24.07 -6.67
N ILE A 24 -4.59 24.42 -6.18
CA ILE A 24 -5.36 23.57 -5.25
C ILE A 24 -5.64 22.22 -5.90
N GLN A 25 -6.14 22.19 -7.14
CA GLN A 25 -6.41 20.94 -7.84
C GLN A 25 -5.16 20.07 -7.98
N THR A 26 -4.00 20.67 -8.26
CA THR A 26 -2.74 19.92 -8.33
C THR A 26 -2.36 19.31 -6.98
N LEU A 27 -2.56 20.02 -5.86
CA LEU A 27 -2.30 19.51 -4.53
C LEU A 27 -3.27 18.37 -4.16
N GLU A 28 -4.55 18.52 -4.49
CA GLU A 28 -5.57 17.46 -4.30
C GLU A 28 -5.21 16.21 -5.13
N ASP A 29 -4.75 16.39 -6.36
CA ASP A 29 -4.33 15.30 -7.24
C ASP A 29 -3.10 14.57 -6.68
N ILE A 30 -2.11 15.30 -6.17
CA ILE A 30 -0.94 14.70 -5.51
C ILE A 30 -1.36 13.91 -4.27
N ASP A 31 -2.26 14.44 -3.45
CA ASP A 31 -2.77 13.73 -2.27
C ASP A 31 -3.53 12.45 -2.66
N ALA A 32 -4.41 12.55 -3.67
CA ALA A 32 -5.15 11.39 -4.17
C ALA A 32 -4.22 10.28 -4.70
N ILE A 33 -3.14 10.65 -5.43
CA ILE A 33 -2.14 9.71 -5.91
C ILE A 33 -1.39 9.08 -4.74
N LYS A 34 -1.02 9.85 -3.70
CA LYS A 34 -0.39 9.30 -2.49
C LYS A 34 -1.28 8.30 -1.80
N ARG A 35 -2.55 8.62 -1.62
CA ARG A 35 -3.55 7.71 -1.03
C ARG A 35 -3.70 6.42 -1.83
N LEU A 36 -3.79 6.52 -3.17
CA LEU A 36 -3.85 5.36 -4.06
C LEU A 36 -2.62 4.46 -3.89
N GLN A 37 -1.43 5.03 -3.93
CA GLN A 37 -0.18 4.27 -3.83
C GLN A 37 -0.02 3.61 -2.45
N CYS A 38 -0.33 4.32 -1.38
CA CYS A 38 -0.29 3.75 -0.04
C CYS A 38 -1.32 2.63 0.14
N ALA A 39 -2.54 2.80 -0.38
CA ALA A 39 -3.57 1.77 -0.34
C ALA A 39 -3.15 0.51 -1.11
N TYR A 40 -2.57 0.67 -2.31
CA TYR A 40 -1.95 -0.42 -3.06
C TYR A 40 -0.93 -1.18 -2.21
N GLY A 41 -0.06 -0.48 -1.46
CA GLY A 41 0.92 -1.09 -0.57
C GLY A 41 0.28 -1.92 0.54
N TYR A 42 -0.75 -1.41 1.20
CA TYR A 42 -1.49 -2.14 2.24
C TYR A 42 -2.24 -3.35 1.69
N TYR A 43 -2.80 -3.25 0.48
CA TYR A 43 -3.44 -4.41 -0.18
C TYR A 43 -2.40 -5.47 -0.57
N LEU A 44 -1.24 -5.03 -1.03
CA LEU A 44 -0.12 -5.93 -1.37
C LEU A 44 0.37 -6.69 -0.13
N GLU A 45 0.47 -6.02 1.02
CA GLU A 45 0.92 -6.61 2.28
C GLU A 45 0.14 -7.87 2.63
N HIS A 46 -1.14 -7.88 2.34
CA HIS A 46 -2.05 -8.98 2.67
C HIS A 46 -2.55 -9.77 1.46
N TRP A 47 -1.91 -9.60 0.29
CA TRP A 47 -2.28 -10.26 -0.96
C TRP A 47 -3.78 -10.14 -1.29
N MET A 48 -4.31 -8.97 -1.14
CA MET A 48 -5.69 -8.63 -1.50
C MET A 48 -5.75 -8.34 -3.02
N GLY A 49 -5.68 -9.39 -3.83
CA GLY A 49 -5.47 -9.30 -5.27
C GLY A 49 -6.56 -8.53 -6.01
N ASP A 50 -7.81 -8.68 -5.62
CA ASP A 50 -8.92 -7.99 -6.27
C ASP A 50 -8.87 -6.48 -6.00
N GLU A 51 -8.57 -6.06 -4.76
CA GLU A 51 -8.36 -4.65 -4.40
C GLU A 51 -7.13 -4.05 -5.09
N ILE A 52 -6.06 -4.85 -5.25
CA ILE A 52 -4.89 -4.42 -6.02
C ILE A 52 -5.26 -4.18 -7.48
N ILE A 53 -5.97 -5.13 -8.12
CA ILE A 53 -6.41 -5.01 -9.52
C ILE A 53 -7.29 -3.77 -9.71
N ASP A 54 -8.15 -3.46 -8.75
CA ASP A 54 -9.03 -2.28 -8.78
C ASP A 54 -8.28 -0.94 -8.68
N CYS A 55 -7.03 -0.95 -8.20
CA CYS A 55 -6.15 0.23 -8.24
C CYS A 55 -5.66 0.57 -9.66
N PHE A 56 -5.68 -0.38 -10.58
CA PHE A 56 -5.17 -0.20 -11.94
C PHE A 56 -6.22 0.32 -12.92
N SER A 57 -5.74 1.04 -13.94
CA SER A 57 -6.53 1.45 -15.10
C SER A 57 -7.08 0.22 -15.85
N LYS A 58 -8.23 0.42 -16.50
CA LYS A 58 -8.78 -0.57 -17.45
C LYS A 58 -8.35 -0.33 -18.88
N SER A 59 -7.53 0.69 -19.13
CA SER A 59 -6.94 0.97 -20.43
C SER A 59 -6.14 -0.21 -20.96
N PRO A 60 -6.14 -0.48 -22.28
CA PRO A 60 -5.28 -1.49 -22.87
C PRO A 60 -3.78 -1.18 -22.70
N GLU A 61 -3.42 0.07 -22.38
CA GLU A 61 -2.04 0.50 -22.14
C GLU A 61 -1.53 0.20 -20.74
N VAL A 62 -2.41 -0.27 -19.83
CA VAL A 62 -2.02 -0.62 -18.47
C VAL A 62 -0.95 -1.70 -18.48
N SER A 63 0.05 -1.58 -17.61
CA SER A 63 1.08 -2.60 -17.48
C SER A 63 1.73 -2.63 -16.09
N GLY A 64 2.22 -3.81 -15.74
CA GLY A 64 3.07 -4.03 -14.57
C GLY A 64 4.36 -4.73 -14.96
N THR A 65 5.50 -4.11 -14.70
CA THR A 65 6.82 -4.71 -14.90
C THR A 65 7.42 -5.08 -13.56
N PHE A 66 7.73 -6.35 -13.39
CA PHE A 66 8.31 -6.95 -12.20
C PHE A 66 9.65 -7.61 -12.56
N VAL A 67 10.28 -8.26 -11.58
CA VAL A 67 11.60 -8.88 -11.78
C VAL A 67 11.60 -9.89 -12.92
N GLU A 68 10.53 -10.67 -13.08
CA GLU A 68 10.40 -11.71 -14.10
C GLU A 68 9.97 -11.19 -15.48
N GLY A 69 9.46 -9.94 -15.57
CA GLY A 69 9.01 -9.40 -16.86
C GLY A 69 7.79 -8.48 -16.76
N THR A 70 7.19 -8.18 -17.91
CA THR A 70 6.09 -7.24 -18.06
C THR A 70 4.77 -7.94 -18.39
N TYR A 71 3.75 -7.61 -17.63
CA TYR A 71 2.35 -8.01 -17.81
C TYR A 71 1.57 -6.85 -18.41
N LYS A 72 0.99 -7.04 -19.60
CA LYS A 72 0.35 -5.98 -20.38
C LYS A 72 -1.17 -6.12 -20.42
N GLY A 73 -1.83 -4.96 -20.46
CA GLY A 73 -3.28 -4.87 -20.48
C GLY A 73 -3.97 -5.32 -19.20
N PRO A 74 -5.29 -5.12 -19.08
CA PRO A 74 -6.06 -5.54 -17.91
C PRO A 74 -5.93 -7.03 -17.61
N GLU A 75 -5.83 -7.87 -18.65
CA GLU A 75 -5.62 -9.32 -18.49
C GLU A 75 -4.24 -9.64 -17.92
N GLY A 76 -3.20 -8.92 -18.34
CA GLY A 76 -1.87 -9.07 -17.75
C GLY A 76 -1.86 -8.72 -16.25
N ILE A 77 -2.52 -7.63 -15.86
CA ILE A 77 -2.67 -7.23 -14.45
C ILE A 77 -3.43 -8.31 -13.68
N ARG A 78 -4.56 -8.83 -14.21
CA ARG A 78 -5.29 -9.94 -13.59
C ARG A 78 -4.45 -11.22 -13.48
N LYS A 79 -3.67 -11.55 -14.50
CA LYS A 79 -2.78 -12.70 -14.50
C LYS A 79 -1.74 -12.62 -13.39
N TYR A 80 -1.20 -11.42 -13.13
CA TYR A 80 -0.19 -11.23 -12.09
C TYR A 80 -0.79 -11.21 -10.70
N PHE A 81 -1.75 -10.32 -10.42
CA PHE A 81 -2.31 -10.11 -9.09
C PHE A 81 -3.44 -11.07 -8.73
N GLY A 82 -4.16 -11.61 -9.71
CA GLY A 82 -5.26 -12.54 -9.46
C GLY A 82 -4.85 -13.85 -8.79
N ARG A 83 -3.55 -14.17 -8.74
CA ARG A 83 -2.97 -15.28 -7.96
C ARG A 83 -2.89 -14.96 -6.46
N MET A 84 -2.98 -13.69 -6.08
CA MET A 84 -2.87 -13.21 -4.71
C MET A 84 -4.23 -13.21 -4.01
N LYS A 85 -4.84 -14.38 -3.85
CA LYS A 85 -6.20 -14.51 -3.32
C LYS A 85 -6.26 -15.10 -1.92
N GLU A 86 -5.41 -16.07 -1.66
CA GLU A 86 -5.40 -16.81 -0.42
C GLU A 86 -3.98 -16.88 0.11
N VAL A 87 -3.76 -16.30 1.25
CA VAL A 87 -2.48 -16.39 1.96
C VAL A 87 -2.68 -17.08 3.28
N PRO A 88 -1.76 -17.98 3.67
CA PRO A 88 -1.77 -18.53 5.02
C PRO A 88 -1.54 -17.41 6.04
N PRO A 89 -2.05 -17.58 7.27
CA PRO A 89 -1.84 -16.60 8.36
C PRO A 89 -0.37 -16.23 8.58
N GLU A 90 0.55 -17.15 8.29
CA GLU A 90 1.98 -16.95 8.47
C GLU A 90 2.69 -16.25 7.31
N PHE A 91 1.96 -15.70 6.34
CA PHE A 91 2.54 -14.96 5.23
C PHE A 91 2.35 -13.45 5.43
N LEU A 92 3.42 -12.69 5.18
CA LEU A 92 3.40 -11.23 5.17
C LEU A 92 4.28 -10.72 4.04
N HIS A 93 3.75 -9.82 3.22
CA HIS A 93 4.47 -9.18 2.12
C HIS A 93 4.52 -7.66 2.35
N MET A 94 5.20 -7.26 3.41
CA MET A 94 5.29 -5.85 3.79
C MET A 94 6.34 -5.14 2.92
N VAL A 95 5.88 -4.25 2.03
CA VAL A 95 6.74 -3.35 1.27
C VAL A 95 6.21 -1.94 1.41
N MET A 96 6.79 -1.18 2.32
CA MET A 96 6.43 0.22 2.58
C MET A 96 6.79 1.09 1.38
N GLN A 97 5.86 1.95 0.97
CA GLN A 97 6.05 2.90 -0.13
C GLN A 97 6.36 4.27 0.48
N VAL A 98 7.60 4.70 0.34
CA VAL A 98 8.12 5.88 1.03
C VAL A 98 8.79 6.86 0.09
N SER A 99 9.00 8.10 0.56
CA SER A 99 9.73 9.16 -0.14
C SER A 99 9.24 9.45 -1.57
N PRO A 100 7.94 9.74 -1.76
CA PRO A 100 7.41 10.01 -3.08
C PRO A 100 7.92 11.30 -3.69
N VAL A 101 8.21 11.27 -5.01
CA VAL A 101 8.24 12.44 -5.87
C VAL A 101 7.15 12.26 -6.90
N ILE A 102 6.15 13.15 -6.92
CA ILE A 102 5.00 13.07 -7.81
C ILE A 102 4.92 14.34 -8.63
N THR A 103 4.78 14.18 -9.94
CA THR A 103 4.60 15.27 -10.89
C THR A 103 3.31 15.06 -11.66
N VAL A 104 2.33 15.93 -11.44
CA VAL A 104 1.07 15.95 -12.22
C VAL A 104 1.36 16.75 -13.50
N ALA A 105 0.96 16.20 -14.65
CA ALA A 105 1.12 16.87 -15.93
C ALA A 105 0.20 18.11 -16.03
N GLU A 106 0.51 19.00 -16.95
CA GLU A 106 -0.25 20.26 -17.14
C GLU A 106 -1.72 20.04 -17.49
N ASP A 107 -2.02 18.92 -18.14
CA ASP A 107 -3.39 18.51 -18.50
C ASP A 107 -4.25 18.09 -17.30
N GLY A 108 -3.64 17.85 -16.15
CA GLY A 108 -4.30 17.35 -14.93
C GLY A 108 -4.89 15.95 -15.05
N LYS A 109 -4.50 15.19 -16.09
CA LYS A 109 -5.04 13.84 -16.39
C LYS A 109 -4.01 12.74 -16.26
N THR A 110 -2.73 13.08 -16.37
CA THR A 110 -1.62 12.13 -16.22
C THR A 110 -0.66 12.61 -15.15
N ALA A 111 0.05 11.66 -14.51
CA ALA A 111 1.06 11.97 -13.52
C ALA A 111 2.15 10.90 -13.53
N TYR A 112 3.32 11.29 -13.06
CA TYR A 112 4.45 10.41 -12.84
C TYR A 112 4.78 10.38 -11.35
N GLY A 113 5.14 9.22 -10.84
CA GLY A 113 5.55 9.08 -9.46
C GLY A 113 6.74 8.15 -9.31
N ARG A 114 7.66 8.52 -8.46
CA ARG A 114 8.77 7.66 -8.03
C ARG A 114 8.69 7.46 -6.53
N TRP A 115 8.87 6.20 -6.11
CA TRP A 115 8.79 5.80 -4.72
C TRP A 115 9.93 4.83 -4.37
N TYR A 116 10.44 4.92 -3.16
CA TYR A 116 11.17 3.80 -2.59
C TYR A 116 10.18 2.77 -2.03
N GLY A 117 10.48 1.49 -2.25
CA GLY A 117 9.87 0.40 -1.53
C GLY A 117 10.91 -0.26 -0.64
N TYR A 118 10.62 -0.37 0.65
CA TYR A 118 11.48 -1.04 1.61
C TYR A 118 10.65 -1.97 2.48
N GLY A 119 11.13 -3.19 2.68
CA GLY A 119 10.36 -4.13 3.48
C GLY A 119 10.88 -5.55 3.50
N SER A 120 9.96 -6.46 3.79
CA SER A 120 10.27 -7.87 3.98
C SER A 120 9.13 -8.76 3.50
N ILE A 121 9.49 -9.91 2.95
CA ILE A 121 8.55 -11.00 2.71
C ILE A 121 8.83 -12.08 3.75
N PHE A 122 7.79 -12.45 4.50
CA PHE A 122 7.83 -13.53 5.47
C PHE A 122 6.93 -14.66 4.97
N SER A 123 7.40 -15.89 5.02
CA SER A 123 6.59 -17.06 4.70
C SER A 123 7.02 -18.25 5.54
N ARG A 124 6.09 -18.85 6.26
CA ARG A 124 6.37 -20.05 7.05
C ARG A 124 6.42 -21.32 6.22
N ALA A 125 6.06 -21.25 4.94
CA ALA A 125 6.17 -22.39 4.02
C ALA A 125 7.62 -22.75 3.70
N THR A 126 8.57 -21.85 3.96
CA THR A 126 10.01 -22.11 3.83
C THR A 126 10.62 -22.25 5.21
N VAL A 127 11.16 -23.41 5.51
CA VAL A 127 11.95 -23.68 6.72
C VAL A 127 13.43 -23.70 6.34
N PRO A 128 14.31 -22.94 7.01
CA PRO A 128 14.05 -22.00 8.08
C PRO A 128 13.37 -20.70 7.61
N LEU A 129 12.63 -20.09 8.53
CA LEU A 129 11.93 -18.81 8.34
C LEU A 129 12.91 -17.64 8.25
N ASP A 130 13.60 -17.54 7.14
CA ASP A 130 14.41 -16.36 6.88
C ASP A 130 13.58 -15.34 6.10
N PRO A 131 13.19 -14.20 6.71
CA PRO A 131 12.51 -13.16 5.97
C PRO A 131 13.41 -12.67 4.84
N THR A 132 12.84 -12.51 3.66
CA THR A 132 13.56 -11.84 2.58
C THR A 132 13.42 -10.33 2.76
N MET A 133 14.53 -9.67 3.09
CA MET A 133 14.63 -8.21 3.13
C MET A 133 14.79 -7.68 1.71
N MET A 134 14.11 -6.58 1.39
CA MET A 134 14.21 -6.00 0.06
C MET A 134 14.18 -4.48 0.06
N ALA A 135 14.83 -3.89 -0.94
CA ALA A 135 14.65 -2.52 -1.33
C ALA A 135 14.42 -2.44 -2.84
N VAL A 136 13.44 -1.65 -3.22
CA VAL A 136 13.03 -1.49 -4.61
C VAL A 136 12.79 -0.01 -4.91
N ILE A 137 12.76 0.33 -6.20
CA ILE A 137 12.17 1.56 -6.70
C ILE A 137 10.92 1.21 -7.49
N TYR A 138 9.86 1.98 -7.27
CA TYR A 138 8.69 2.01 -8.13
C TYR A 138 8.74 3.25 -9.00
N GLU A 139 8.74 3.05 -10.32
CA GLU A 139 8.48 4.09 -11.32
C GLU A 139 7.06 3.92 -11.81
N MET A 140 6.24 4.93 -11.57
CA MET A 140 4.79 4.85 -11.72
C MET A 140 4.30 5.87 -12.73
N ASP A 141 3.44 5.44 -13.65
CA ASP A 141 2.60 6.33 -14.42
C ASP A 141 1.16 6.20 -13.91
N TYR A 142 0.51 7.33 -13.70
CA TYR A 142 -0.88 7.40 -13.25
C TYR A 142 -1.73 8.09 -14.32
N ILE A 143 -3.01 7.72 -14.35
CA ILE A 143 -4.04 8.31 -15.20
C ILE A 143 -5.27 8.66 -14.40
N LYS A 144 -5.91 9.78 -14.69
CA LYS A 144 -7.19 10.17 -14.12
C LYS A 144 -8.31 9.79 -15.07
N GLU A 145 -9.11 8.80 -14.69
CA GLU A 145 -10.27 8.30 -15.43
C GLU A 145 -11.54 8.63 -14.63
N ASP A 146 -12.48 9.32 -15.26
CA ASP A 146 -13.75 9.74 -14.61
C ASP A 146 -13.55 10.48 -13.28
N GLY A 147 -12.51 11.32 -13.21
CA GLY A 147 -12.16 12.07 -12.01
C GLY A 147 -11.38 11.29 -10.94
N VAL A 148 -11.08 10.02 -11.16
CA VAL A 148 -10.40 9.12 -10.21
C VAL A 148 -9.02 8.74 -10.72
N TRP A 149 -7.99 8.90 -9.89
CA TRP A 149 -6.63 8.47 -10.20
C TRP A 149 -6.48 6.96 -10.12
N LYS A 150 -5.79 6.38 -11.09
CA LYS A 150 -5.49 4.95 -11.20
C LYS A 150 -4.05 4.74 -11.64
N ILE A 151 -3.52 3.56 -11.34
CA ILE A 151 -2.19 3.15 -11.82
C ILE A 151 -2.30 2.76 -13.29
N LEU A 152 -1.54 3.43 -14.17
CA LEU A 152 -1.44 3.09 -15.59
C LEU A 152 -0.24 2.17 -15.82
N LYS A 153 0.93 2.53 -15.29
CA LYS A 153 2.13 1.68 -15.41
C LYS A 153 2.85 1.59 -14.07
N LEU A 154 3.20 0.38 -13.72
CA LEU A 154 4.04 0.08 -12.59
C LEU A 154 5.33 -0.56 -13.11
N ARG A 155 6.47 0.02 -12.78
CA ARG A 155 7.79 -0.54 -13.09
C ARG A 155 8.57 -0.69 -11.79
N LEU A 156 8.77 -1.93 -11.37
CA LEU A 156 9.51 -2.27 -10.16
C LEU A 156 10.97 -2.53 -10.53
N LEU A 157 11.88 -1.81 -9.89
CA LEU A 157 13.33 -1.98 -10.00
C LEU A 157 13.86 -2.51 -8.68
N MET A 158 14.25 -3.77 -8.66
CA MET A 158 14.81 -4.40 -7.49
C MET A 158 16.24 -3.91 -7.27
N HIS A 159 16.54 -3.27 -6.14
CA HIS A 159 17.90 -2.93 -5.76
C HIS A 159 18.59 -4.10 -5.10
N TYR A 160 17.92 -4.71 -4.14
CA TYR A 160 18.37 -5.96 -3.53
C TYR A 160 17.19 -6.73 -2.94
N ALA A 161 17.35 -8.03 -2.89
CA ALA A 161 16.55 -8.93 -2.08
C ALA A 161 17.51 -10.00 -1.53
N TYR A 162 17.54 -10.17 -0.21
CA TYR A 162 18.37 -11.18 0.44
C TYR A 162 17.64 -11.75 1.66
N PRO A 163 17.86 -13.05 1.98
CA PRO A 163 17.33 -13.63 3.20
C PRO A 163 18.03 -13.02 4.42
N ALA A 164 17.24 -12.54 5.38
CA ALA A 164 17.75 -12.12 6.68
C ALA A 164 17.65 -13.31 7.65
N ARG A 165 18.76 -13.63 8.31
CA ARG A 165 18.75 -14.72 9.30
C ARG A 165 17.87 -14.36 10.46
N THR A 166 16.84 -15.17 10.71
CA THR A 166 16.07 -15.12 11.94
C THR A 166 16.84 -15.77 13.08
N PRO A 167 16.76 -15.27 14.32
CA PRO A 167 17.23 -15.99 15.47
C PRO A 167 16.61 -17.40 15.50
N GLN A 168 17.43 -18.41 15.70
CA GLN A 168 16.94 -19.78 15.85
C GLN A 168 15.91 -19.82 16.99
N PRO A 169 14.76 -20.49 16.82
CA PRO A 169 13.85 -20.71 17.93
C PRO A 169 14.59 -21.40 19.08
N PRO A 170 14.19 -21.18 20.33
CA PRO A 170 14.78 -21.86 21.45
C PRO A 170 14.77 -23.37 21.18
N PRO A 171 15.81 -24.10 21.60
CA PRO A 171 15.82 -25.56 21.49
C PRO A 171 14.57 -26.17 22.08
N GLU A 172 14.15 -27.30 21.50
CA GLU A 172 12.96 -28.02 21.96
C GLU A 172 13.00 -28.24 23.49
N GLY A 173 11.92 -27.86 24.18
CA GLY A 173 11.83 -27.91 25.63
C GLY A 173 12.40 -26.70 26.39
N LYS A 174 12.96 -25.68 25.70
CA LYS A 174 13.34 -24.41 26.32
C LYS A 174 12.33 -23.32 25.96
N GLU A 175 11.85 -22.61 26.98
CA GLU A 175 11.01 -21.44 26.76
C GLU A 175 11.80 -20.30 26.13
N ALA A 176 11.14 -19.51 25.27
CA ALA A 176 11.70 -18.25 24.80
C ALA A 176 12.01 -17.33 26.00
N PRO A 177 13.11 -16.55 25.96
CA PRO A 177 13.44 -15.63 27.04
C PRO A 177 12.26 -14.68 27.26
N ARG A 178 11.74 -14.65 28.49
CA ARG A 178 10.70 -13.70 28.89
C ARG A 178 11.29 -12.29 29.01
N PRO A 179 10.52 -11.25 28.74
CA PRO A 179 10.97 -9.90 29.02
C PRO A 179 11.35 -9.76 30.50
N THR A 180 12.44 -9.07 30.75
CA THR A 180 12.87 -8.76 32.14
C THR A 180 11.96 -7.73 32.80
N MET A 181 11.20 -6.98 31.98
CA MET A 181 10.25 -5.97 32.42
C MET A 181 8.90 -6.61 32.68
N LYS A 182 8.34 -6.36 33.87
CA LYS A 182 6.98 -6.80 34.21
C LYS A 182 5.98 -6.05 33.33
N LEU A 183 5.15 -6.80 32.62
CA LEU A 183 4.08 -6.22 31.80
C LEU A 183 2.90 -5.88 32.72
N ASN A 184 2.35 -4.69 32.56
CA ASN A 184 1.20 -4.22 33.34
C ASN A 184 0.32 -3.29 32.49
N PRO A 185 -0.30 -3.79 31.40
CA PRO A 185 -1.23 -2.99 30.62
C PRO A 185 -2.53 -2.75 31.39
N ASP A 186 -3.18 -1.62 31.15
CA ASP A 186 -4.51 -1.32 31.73
C ASP A 186 -5.56 -2.31 31.25
N GLU A 187 -5.41 -2.83 30.01
CA GLU A 187 -6.27 -3.85 29.42
C GLU A 187 -5.44 -4.84 28.62
N TRP A 188 -5.61 -6.13 28.87
CA TRP A 188 -4.98 -7.18 28.11
C TRP A 188 -5.72 -7.44 26.80
N ALA A 189 -4.98 -7.51 25.68
CA ALA A 189 -5.54 -8.04 24.45
C ALA A 189 -6.05 -9.48 24.67
N GLU A 190 -7.18 -9.82 24.09
CA GLU A 190 -7.79 -11.16 24.23
C GLU A 190 -7.01 -12.20 23.42
N TYR A 191 -6.65 -11.83 22.19
CA TYR A 191 -6.01 -12.70 21.22
C TYR A 191 -4.64 -12.20 20.80
N ASP A 192 -3.82 -13.12 20.34
CA ASP A 192 -2.56 -12.80 19.67
C ASP A 192 -2.83 -12.37 18.23
N THR A 193 -2.65 -11.09 17.96
CA THR A 193 -2.78 -10.50 16.63
C THR A 193 -1.43 -10.21 15.96
N GLN A 194 -0.33 -10.59 16.62
CA GLN A 194 1.00 -10.38 16.05
C GLN A 194 1.26 -11.37 14.93
N TYR A 195 2.15 -10.96 14.00
CA TYR A 195 2.68 -11.91 13.04
C TYR A 195 3.24 -13.16 13.75
N PRO A 196 2.87 -14.38 13.34
CA PRO A 196 2.28 -14.78 12.07
C PRO A 196 0.75 -15.04 12.10
N SER A 197 -0.03 -14.35 12.91
CA SER A 197 -1.47 -14.62 13.10
C SER A 197 -2.32 -14.50 11.84
N GLY A 198 -1.86 -13.71 10.85
CA GLY A 198 -2.62 -13.37 9.65
C GLY A 198 -3.68 -12.28 9.87
N TYR A 199 -3.75 -11.73 11.08
CA TYR A 199 -4.68 -10.65 11.40
C TYR A 199 -4.33 -9.38 10.64
N ILE A 200 -5.35 -8.77 10.05
CA ILE A 200 -5.23 -7.49 9.35
C ILE A 200 -5.93 -6.43 10.21
N TYR A 201 -5.20 -5.40 10.60
CA TYR A 201 -5.82 -4.26 11.28
C TYR A 201 -6.87 -3.64 10.36
N PRO A 202 -8.14 -3.46 10.79
CA PRO A 202 -9.19 -2.95 9.93
C PRO A 202 -8.83 -1.62 9.30
N PHE A 203 -9.01 -1.49 8.00
CA PHE A 203 -8.76 -0.25 7.28
C PHE A 203 -9.86 0.76 7.63
N HIS A 204 -9.47 1.95 8.06
CA HIS A 204 -10.40 3.06 8.32
C HIS A 204 -10.83 3.80 7.04
N PHE A 205 -10.29 3.41 5.89
CA PHE A 205 -10.54 4.04 4.60
C PHE A 205 -11.21 3.07 3.62
N LYS A 206 -11.97 3.63 2.68
CA LYS A 206 -12.52 2.90 1.54
C LYS A 206 -11.48 2.80 0.43
N HIS A 207 -11.63 1.80 -0.45
CA HIS A 207 -10.76 1.66 -1.62
C HIS A 207 -10.75 2.96 -2.43
N PRO A 208 -9.57 3.57 -2.72
CA PRO A 208 -9.50 4.92 -3.28
C PRO A 208 -10.04 5.05 -4.71
N VAL A 209 -10.14 3.94 -5.43
CA VAL A 209 -10.67 3.91 -6.79
C VAL A 209 -12.15 3.55 -6.82
N THR A 210 -12.53 2.46 -6.13
CA THR A 210 -13.90 1.92 -6.22
C THR A 210 -14.86 2.47 -5.18
N GLY A 211 -14.34 3.12 -4.13
CA GLY A 211 -15.12 3.59 -2.98
C GLY A 211 -15.71 2.47 -2.11
N LYS A 212 -15.40 1.21 -2.39
CA LYS A 212 -15.91 0.06 -1.64
C LYS A 212 -15.14 -0.12 -0.32
N PRO A 213 -15.78 -0.66 0.73
CA PRO A 213 -15.06 -1.19 1.88
C PRO A 213 -14.12 -2.30 1.43
N SER A 214 -12.97 -2.44 2.09
CA SER A 214 -12.06 -3.55 1.82
C SER A 214 -12.56 -4.86 2.45
N THR A 215 -11.89 -5.97 2.13
CA THR A 215 -12.33 -7.33 2.49
C THR A 215 -11.67 -7.86 3.77
N GLU A 216 -10.84 -7.06 4.46
CA GLU A 216 -10.10 -7.50 5.64
C GLU A 216 -11.02 -8.05 6.75
N THR A 217 -12.19 -7.45 6.96
CA THR A 217 -13.16 -7.92 7.96
C THR A 217 -13.64 -9.34 7.65
N LYS A 218 -13.88 -9.66 6.37
CA LYS A 218 -14.25 -11.02 5.94
C LYS A 218 -13.11 -11.98 6.14
N ARG A 219 -11.87 -11.58 5.83
CA ARG A 219 -10.66 -12.39 6.03
C ARG A 219 -10.43 -12.66 7.50
N ASN A 220 -10.48 -11.62 8.35
CA ASN A 220 -10.34 -11.76 9.79
C ASN A 220 -11.40 -12.68 10.41
N ALA A 221 -12.63 -12.65 9.91
CA ALA A 221 -13.71 -13.50 10.40
C ALA A 221 -13.45 -15.02 10.24
N THR A 222 -12.54 -15.42 9.36
CA THR A 222 -12.14 -16.81 9.15
C THR A 222 -10.92 -17.23 9.98
N LEU A 223 -10.24 -16.29 10.66
CA LEU A 223 -9.04 -16.57 11.42
C LEU A 223 -9.38 -17.25 12.75
N LYS A 224 -8.58 -18.26 13.10
CA LYS A 224 -8.57 -18.89 14.42
C LYS A 224 -7.42 -18.32 15.23
N LEU A 225 -7.62 -17.12 15.77
CA LEU A 225 -6.60 -16.45 16.58
C LEU A 225 -6.33 -17.25 17.88
N LYS A 226 -5.06 -17.31 18.23
CA LYS A 226 -4.65 -17.91 19.53
C LYS A 226 -4.89 -16.92 20.66
N PRO A 227 -5.09 -17.39 21.89
CA PRO A 227 -5.11 -16.53 23.06
C PRO A 227 -3.81 -15.73 23.18
N ASN A 228 -3.91 -14.53 23.74
CA ASN A 228 -2.74 -13.68 23.95
C ASN A 228 -1.73 -14.35 24.90
N PRO A 229 -0.50 -14.66 24.42
CA PRO A 229 0.49 -15.36 25.24
C PRO A 229 1.03 -14.51 26.39
N PHE A 230 0.98 -13.18 26.26
CA PHE A 230 1.52 -12.27 27.27
C PHE A 230 0.70 -12.21 28.55
N LYS A 231 -0.59 -12.61 28.53
CA LYS A 231 -1.43 -12.70 29.74
C LYS A 231 -0.81 -13.59 30.83
N SER A 232 -0.04 -14.59 30.43
CA SER A 232 0.64 -15.49 31.40
C SER A 232 1.93 -14.89 32.00
N TRP A 233 2.33 -13.68 31.56
CA TRP A 233 3.56 -13.01 32.00
C TRP A 233 3.30 -11.85 32.97
N GLY A 234 2.01 -11.54 33.23
CA GLY A 234 1.55 -10.51 34.16
C GLY A 234 1.38 -10.96 35.61
#